data_8db6e1dd24e0864fb37b7e1a8c1d3b40
#
_entry.id   8db6e1dd24e0864fb37b7e1a8c1d3b40
#
_cell.length_a   1.000
_cell.length_b   1.000
_cell.length_c   1.000
_cell.angle_alpha   90.00
_cell.angle_beta   90.00
_cell.angle_gamma   90.00
#
_symmetry.space_group_name_H-M   'P 1'
#
loop_
_entity.id
_entity.type
_entity.pdbx_description
1 polymer ?
#
loop_
_entity_poly.entity_id
_entity_poly.type
_entity_poly.pdbx_seq_one_letter_code
_entity_poly.pdbx_strand_id
1 'polypeptide(L)'
;VMAGLGPRIGESMTVGNEGCGVVVAAGESPEAQALLGRTVGFVGAASYAQHRTVAAMMCLALPDGTTPQQGAGAFVNPLTVLGFVETMRMEHHTALVHTAAASNLGQMLVRVCQEDSIPLVNIVRSPAQVALLRAMGAEFVVDSTSAGFRDELTDALAVTGATLAFDAIGGGPL
;
A
#
# COMPACT_ATOMS: atom_id res chain seq x y z
N VAL A 1 3.17 11.33 -8.87
CA VAL A 1 4.06 11.76 -7.77
C VAL A 1 5.14 12.71 -8.28
N MET A 2 5.78 12.44 -9.41
CA MET A 2 6.86 13.30 -9.96
C MET A 2 6.40 14.66 -10.47
N ALA A 3 5.17 14.79 -10.97
CA ALA A 3 4.62 16.07 -11.47
C ALA A 3 4.52 17.15 -10.38
N GLY A 4 4.28 16.77 -9.13
CA GLY A 4 4.23 17.70 -7.99
C GLY A 4 5.60 18.17 -7.48
N LEU A 5 6.69 17.55 -7.92
CA LEU A 5 8.05 17.89 -7.49
C LEU A 5 8.78 18.84 -8.47
N GLY A 6 8.20 19.10 -9.66
CA GLY A 6 8.81 19.90 -10.70
C GLY A 6 9.40 21.25 -10.22
N PRO A 7 8.67 22.05 -9.42
CA PRO A 7 9.16 23.33 -8.90
C PRO A 7 10.28 23.21 -7.85
N ARG A 8 10.51 22.01 -7.31
CA ARG A 8 11.44 21.74 -6.21
C ARG A 8 12.66 20.90 -6.63
N ILE A 9 12.83 20.69 -7.94
CA ILE A 9 14.01 19.99 -8.46
C ILE A 9 15.27 20.81 -8.11
N GLY A 10 16.23 20.15 -7.45
CA GLY A 10 17.47 20.77 -6.97
C GLY A 10 17.43 21.27 -5.52
N GLU A 11 16.28 21.23 -4.85
CA GLU A 11 16.17 21.50 -3.41
C GLU A 11 16.47 20.27 -2.58
N SER A 12 17.12 20.46 -1.44
CA SER A 12 17.28 19.39 -0.44
C SER A 12 15.96 19.16 0.26
N MET A 13 15.48 17.92 0.23
CA MET A 13 14.21 17.53 0.86
C MET A 13 14.44 16.47 1.92
N THR A 14 13.67 16.55 3.02
CA THR A 14 13.64 15.48 4.02
C THR A 14 12.97 14.24 3.45
N VAL A 15 13.46 13.05 3.82
CA VAL A 15 12.96 11.76 3.32
C VAL A 15 12.14 11.02 4.36
N GLY A 16 11.27 10.13 3.87
CA GLY A 16 10.35 9.31 4.67
C GLY A 16 9.00 9.99 4.89
N ASN A 17 7.92 9.26 4.64
CA ASN A 17 6.53 9.73 4.77
C ASN A 17 5.74 8.98 5.84
N GLU A 18 6.25 7.85 6.32
CA GLU A 18 5.71 7.06 7.41
C GLU A 18 6.85 6.41 8.18
N GLY A 19 6.55 5.86 9.34
CA GLY A 19 7.51 5.16 10.16
C GLY A 19 6.86 4.45 11.34
N CYS A 20 7.72 3.79 12.11
CA CYS A 20 7.31 3.11 13.35
C CYS A 20 8.39 3.32 14.42
N GLY A 21 7.95 3.43 15.65
CA GLY A 21 8.86 3.56 16.78
C GLY A 21 8.15 3.36 18.12
N VAL A 22 8.94 3.34 19.18
CA VAL A 22 8.43 3.32 20.55
C VAL A 22 8.29 4.74 21.04
N VAL A 23 7.16 5.08 21.64
CA VAL A 23 6.91 6.40 22.23
C VAL A 23 7.71 6.53 23.52
N VAL A 24 8.76 7.35 23.51
CA VAL A 24 9.67 7.55 24.65
C VAL A 24 9.33 8.79 25.46
N ALA A 25 8.56 9.71 24.92
CA ALA A 25 8.06 10.89 25.60
C ALA A 25 6.70 11.29 25.01
N ALA A 26 5.83 11.87 25.82
CA ALA A 26 4.50 12.29 25.41
C ALA A 26 4.15 13.66 26.01
N GLY A 27 3.34 14.43 25.30
CA GLY A 27 2.74 15.66 25.80
C GLY A 27 1.68 15.37 26.88
N GLU A 28 1.09 16.42 27.44
CA GLU A 28 0.20 16.32 28.61
C GLU A 28 -1.22 15.82 28.28
N SER A 29 -1.60 15.73 26.99
CA SER A 29 -2.96 15.27 26.64
C SER A 29 -3.16 13.79 26.99
N PRO A 30 -4.37 13.38 27.40
CA PRO A 30 -4.66 11.99 27.72
C PRO A 30 -4.34 11.02 26.59
N GLU A 31 -4.60 11.42 25.35
CA GLU A 31 -4.35 10.62 24.14
C GLU A 31 -2.85 10.39 23.94
N ALA A 32 -2.02 11.43 24.16
CA ALA A 32 -0.57 11.30 24.05
C ALA A 32 0.00 10.43 25.18
N GLN A 33 -0.47 10.62 26.40
CA GLN A 33 -0.04 9.84 27.57
C GLN A 33 -0.40 8.35 27.43
N ALA A 34 -1.54 8.02 26.81
CA ALA A 34 -1.96 6.64 26.55
C ALA A 34 -1.04 5.91 25.57
N LEU A 35 -0.23 6.62 24.79
CA LEU A 35 0.72 6.03 23.85
C LEU A 35 2.12 5.82 24.46
N LEU A 36 2.42 6.36 25.63
CA LEU A 36 3.75 6.28 26.23
C LEU A 36 4.18 4.81 26.42
N GLY A 37 5.38 4.48 25.96
CA GLY A 37 5.93 3.12 25.99
C GLY A 37 5.39 2.18 24.92
N ARG A 38 4.38 2.57 24.14
CA ARG A 38 3.81 1.72 23.08
C ARG A 38 4.59 1.84 21.78
N THR A 39 4.57 0.76 21.00
CA THR A 39 4.98 0.79 19.59
C THR A 39 3.86 1.38 18.77
N VAL A 40 4.17 2.42 17.98
CA VAL A 40 3.20 3.11 17.11
C VAL A 40 3.70 3.19 15.68
N GLY A 41 2.82 2.94 14.72
CA GLY A 41 2.98 3.38 13.35
C GLY A 41 2.54 4.84 13.23
N PHE A 42 3.18 5.63 12.37
CA PHE A 42 2.80 7.02 12.17
C PHE A 42 3.03 7.47 10.73
N VAL A 43 2.30 8.51 10.32
CA VAL A 43 2.49 9.18 9.03
C VAL A 43 3.03 10.59 9.25
N GLY A 44 3.97 11.01 8.41
CA GLY A 44 4.56 12.35 8.44
C GLY A 44 5.87 12.44 7.67
N ALA A 45 6.16 13.61 7.09
CA ALA A 45 7.41 13.86 6.39
C ALA A 45 8.61 13.76 7.33
N ALA A 46 9.83 13.57 6.79
CA ALA A 46 11.08 13.45 7.55
C ALA A 46 11.11 12.26 8.53
N SER A 47 10.53 11.13 8.14
CA SER A 47 10.46 9.93 8.99
C SER A 47 11.78 9.16 9.09
N TYR A 48 12.78 9.46 8.25
CA TYR A 48 14.12 8.88 8.36
C TYR A 48 14.90 9.61 9.46
N ALA A 49 14.53 9.39 10.72
CA ALA A 49 15.10 10.01 11.90
C ALA A 49 15.15 9.03 13.08
N GLN A 50 16.12 9.22 13.98
CA GLN A 50 16.20 8.44 15.22
C GLN A 50 15.07 8.79 16.19
N HIS A 51 14.68 10.06 16.23
CA HIS A 51 13.59 10.58 17.06
C HIS A 51 12.72 11.53 16.23
N ARG A 52 11.43 11.48 16.49
CA ARG A 52 10.44 12.29 15.80
C ARG A 52 9.34 12.72 16.76
N THR A 53 8.97 14.00 16.71
CA THR A 53 7.75 14.48 17.37
C THR A 53 6.60 14.39 16.37
N VAL A 54 5.53 13.69 16.75
CA VAL A 54 4.34 13.45 15.94
C VAL A 54 3.11 13.73 16.78
N ALA A 55 2.07 14.31 16.19
CA ALA A 55 0.79 14.50 16.87
C ALA A 55 0.18 13.13 17.22
N ALA A 56 -0.37 12.97 18.42
CA ALA A 56 -0.92 11.70 18.90
C ALA A 56 -1.99 11.13 17.94
N MET A 57 -2.81 11.99 17.34
CA MET A 57 -3.83 11.61 16.36
C MET A 57 -3.27 11.03 15.06
N MET A 58 -1.99 11.23 14.77
CA MET A 58 -1.30 10.67 13.60
C MET A 58 -0.55 9.39 13.94
N CYS A 59 -0.73 8.86 15.13
CA CYS A 59 -0.12 7.64 15.63
C CYS A 59 -1.16 6.52 15.73
N LEU A 60 -0.86 5.38 15.14
CA LEU A 60 -1.60 4.14 15.27
C LEU A 60 -0.89 3.24 16.25
N ALA A 61 -1.49 2.98 17.42
CA ALA A 61 -0.95 1.99 18.35
C ALA A 61 -1.00 0.60 17.73
N LEU A 62 0.15 -0.06 17.66
CA LEU A 62 0.26 -1.40 17.10
C LEU A 62 0.05 -2.46 18.18
N PRO A 63 -0.29 -3.71 17.82
CA PRO A 63 -0.41 -4.81 18.74
C PRO A 63 0.86 -5.02 19.57
N ASP A 64 0.70 -5.44 20.83
CA ASP A 64 1.83 -5.71 21.72
C ASP A 64 2.77 -6.78 21.11
N GLY A 65 4.07 -6.56 21.25
CA GLY A 65 5.09 -7.41 20.64
C GLY A 65 5.45 -7.06 19.19
N THR A 66 4.74 -6.12 18.54
CA THR A 66 5.14 -5.64 17.22
C THR A 66 6.46 -4.88 17.31
N THR A 67 7.46 -5.32 16.55
CA THR A 67 8.74 -4.59 16.47
C THR A 67 8.63 -3.38 15.55
N PRO A 68 9.46 -2.32 15.72
CA PRO A 68 9.49 -1.18 14.83
C PRO A 68 9.73 -1.56 13.35
N GLN A 69 10.51 -2.60 13.09
CA GLN A 69 10.76 -3.10 11.74
C GLN A 69 9.49 -3.68 11.10
N GLN A 70 8.71 -4.45 11.86
CA GLN A 70 7.42 -4.99 11.39
C GLN A 70 6.40 -3.88 11.18
N GLY A 71 6.41 -2.86 12.03
CA GLY A 71 5.48 -1.74 11.99
C GLY A 71 5.83 -0.63 10.99
N ALA A 72 7.02 -0.66 10.37
CA ALA A 72 7.51 0.45 9.54
C ALA A 72 6.61 0.81 8.35
N GLY A 73 5.85 -0.15 7.82
CA GLY A 73 4.88 0.04 6.74
C GLY A 73 3.43 -0.21 7.17
N ALA A 74 3.11 -0.09 8.47
CA ALA A 74 1.81 -0.46 9.01
C ALA A 74 0.76 0.67 8.91
N PHE A 75 1.10 1.83 8.37
CA PHE A 75 0.17 2.97 8.32
C PHE A 75 -0.34 3.22 6.90
N VAL A 76 0.52 3.65 5.97
CA VAL A 76 0.07 4.12 4.65
C VAL A 76 -0.45 2.99 3.77
N ASN A 77 0.32 1.91 3.62
CA ASN A 77 -0.06 0.81 2.73
C ASN A 77 -1.33 0.09 3.15
N PRO A 78 -1.52 -0.31 4.42
CA PRO A 78 -2.77 -0.94 4.86
C PRO A 78 -3.99 -0.04 4.68
N LEU A 79 -3.89 1.25 5.03
CA LEU A 79 -5.01 2.19 4.84
C LEU A 79 -5.33 2.40 3.36
N THR A 80 -4.32 2.41 2.49
CA THR A 80 -4.52 2.51 1.04
C THR A 80 -5.24 1.28 0.50
N VAL A 81 -4.85 0.07 0.94
CA VAL A 81 -5.53 -1.17 0.57
C VAL A 81 -6.98 -1.17 1.00
N LEU A 82 -7.25 -0.81 2.25
CA LEU A 82 -8.63 -0.68 2.74
C LEU A 82 -9.42 0.36 1.94
N GLY A 83 -8.78 1.51 1.62
CA GLY A 83 -9.38 2.54 0.79
C GLY A 83 -9.73 2.03 -0.62
N PHE A 84 -8.92 1.17 -1.23
CA PHE A 84 -9.24 0.55 -2.53
C PHE A 84 -10.48 -0.33 -2.43
N VAL A 85 -10.55 -1.20 -1.44
CA VAL A 85 -11.68 -2.09 -1.22
C VAL A 85 -12.96 -1.31 -0.89
N GLU A 86 -12.87 -0.29 -0.04
CA GLU A 86 -14.02 0.55 0.29
C GLU A 86 -14.51 1.38 -0.91
N THR A 87 -13.60 1.94 -1.72
CA THR A 87 -13.97 2.63 -2.96
C THR A 87 -14.70 1.68 -3.91
N MET A 88 -14.18 0.45 -4.08
CA MET A 88 -14.84 -0.59 -4.88
C MET A 88 -16.28 -0.83 -4.41
N ARG A 89 -16.48 -0.99 -3.10
CA ARG A 89 -17.81 -1.22 -2.51
C ARG A 89 -18.74 -0.04 -2.68
N MET A 90 -18.25 1.16 -2.39
CA MET A 90 -19.02 2.41 -2.48
C MET A 90 -19.46 2.72 -3.91
N GLU A 91 -18.64 2.40 -4.89
CA GLU A 91 -18.93 2.63 -6.31
C GLU A 91 -19.59 1.42 -7.00
N HIS A 92 -19.95 0.38 -6.21
CA HIS A 92 -20.64 -0.83 -6.67
C HIS A 92 -19.87 -1.67 -7.69
N HIS A 93 -18.53 -1.62 -7.67
CA HIS A 93 -17.70 -2.57 -8.40
C HIS A 93 -17.57 -3.89 -7.62
N THR A 94 -17.30 -4.98 -8.33
CA THR A 94 -17.22 -6.33 -7.75
C THR A 94 -15.85 -6.97 -7.84
N ALA A 95 -14.93 -6.35 -8.57
CA ALA A 95 -13.58 -6.83 -8.77
C ALA A 95 -12.63 -5.67 -9.05
N LEU A 96 -11.35 -5.89 -8.84
CA LEU A 96 -10.30 -4.86 -8.93
C LEU A 96 -9.22 -5.23 -9.95
N VAL A 97 -8.59 -4.21 -10.53
CA VAL A 97 -7.31 -4.30 -11.22
C VAL A 97 -6.27 -3.46 -10.47
N HIS A 98 -5.07 -3.95 -10.32
CA HIS A 98 -3.99 -3.21 -9.66
C HIS A 98 -2.66 -3.34 -10.43
N THR A 99 -2.02 -2.20 -10.72
CA THR A 99 -0.65 -2.17 -11.25
C THR A 99 0.38 -2.21 -10.13
N ALA A 100 1.63 -2.49 -10.43
CA ALA A 100 2.71 -2.68 -9.44
C ALA A 100 2.35 -3.74 -8.37
N ALA A 101 1.62 -4.78 -8.76
CA ALA A 101 0.99 -5.73 -7.83
C ALA A 101 1.99 -6.52 -6.97
N ALA A 102 3.25 -6.64 -7.38
CA ALA A 102 4.32 -7.25 -6.58
C ALA A 102 4.93 -6.32 -5.52
N SER A 103 4.50 -5.05 -5.44
CA SER A 103 4.91 -4.13 -4.36
C SER A 103 4.38 -4.58 -3.00
N ASN A 104 4.91 -3.98 -1.92
CA ASN A 104 4.41 -4.26 -0.58
C ASN A 104 2.89 -4.01 -0.45
N LEU A 105 2.41 -2.89 -0.99
CA LEU A 105 0.98 -2.58 -1.05
C LEU A 105 0.20 -3.63 -1.86
N GLY A 106 0.69 -4.00 -3.05
CA GLY A 106 0.03 -4.99 -3.89
C GLY A 106 -0.07 -6.37 -3.23
N GLN A 107 0.97 -6.82 -2.54
CA GLN A 107 0.95 -8.07 -1.78
C GLN A 107 -0.05 -8.03 -0.60
N MET A 108 -0.20 -6.88 0.06
CA MET A 108 -1.24 -6.68 1.07
C MET A 108 -2.64 -6.74 0.44
N LEU A 109 -2.83 -6.08 -0.72
CA LEU A 109 -4.11 -6.11 -1.44
C LEU A 109 -4.50 -7.53 -1.87
N VAL A 110 -3.55 -8.33 -2.36
CA VAL A 110 -3.79 -9.76 -2.68
C VAL A 110 -4.37 -10.49 -1.48
N ARG A 111 -3.78 -10.34 -0.30
CA ARG A 111 -4.24 -11.02 0.92
C ARG A 111 -5.65 -10.58 1.35
N VAL A 112 -5.90 -9.27 1.35
CA VAL A 112 -7.23 -8.74 1.71
C VAL A 112 -8.28 -9.19 0.71
N CYS A 113 -7.99 -9.15 -0.59
CA CYS A 113 -8.93 -9.60 -1.61
C CYS A 113 -9.21 -11.12 -1.51
N GLN A 114 -8.21 -11.92 -1.15
CA GLN A 114 -8.42 -13.37 -0.90
C GLN A 114 -9.31 -13.61 0.31
N GLU A 115 -9.08 -12.91 1.41
CA GLU A 115 -9.89 -13.02 2.64
C GLU A 115 -11.34 -12.60 2.40
N ASP A 116 -11.55 -11.53 1.65
CA ASP A 116 -12.87 -10.97 1.34
C ASP A 116 -13.52 -11.61 0.09
N SER A 117 -12.84 -12.58 -0.55
CA SER A 117 -13.30 -13.24 -1.80
C SER A 117 -13.56 -12.25 -2.94
N ILE A 118 -12.73 -11.21 -3.06
CA ILE A 118 -12.78 -10.20 -4.11
C ILE A 118 -11.86 -10.63 -5.26
N PRO A 119 -12.36 -10.79 -6.50
CA PRO A 119 -11.51 -11.06 -7.66
C PRO A 119 -10.55 -9.89 -7.91
N LEU A 120 -9.25 -10.20 -8.03
CA LEU A 120 -8.20 -9.21 -8.22
C LEU A 120 -7.31 -9.57 -9.42
N VAL A 121 -7.27 -8.71 -10.43
CA VAL A 121 -6.33 -8.80 -11.55
C VAL A 121 -5.05 -8.06 -11.20
N ASN A 122 -3.95 -8.79 -11.13
CA ASN A 122 -2.64 -8.29 -10.71
C ASN A 122 -1.75 -8.06 -11.93
N ILE A 123 -1.37 -6.82 -12.21
CA ILE A 123 -0.47 -6.49 -13.30
C ILE A 123 0.95 -6.31 -12.75
N VAL A 124 1.87 -7.08 -13.29
CA VAL A 124 3.30 -7.09 -12.95
C VAL A 124 4.15 -6.88 -14.20
N ARG A 125 5.48 -6.79 -14.05
CA ARG A 125 6.39 -6.48 -15.15
C ARG A 125 7.57 -7.47 -15.28
N SER A 126 7.43 -8.66 -14.75
CA SER A 126 8.45 -9.72 -14.92
C SER A 126 7.91 -11.09 -14.51
N PRO A 127 8.45 -12.17 -15.09
CA PRO A 127 8.11 -13.55 -14.71
C PRO A 127 8.39 -13.85 -13.23
N ALA A 128 9.43 -13.27 -12.64
CA ALA A 128 9.73 -13.45 -11.22
C ALA A 128 8.62 -12.89 -10.32
N GLN A 129 8.03 -11.75 -10.70
CA GLN A 129 6.89 -11.17 -9.98
C GLN A 129 5.61 -12.00 -10.19
N VAL A 130 5.41 -12.58 -11.37
CA VAL A 130 4.33 -13.54 -11.60
C VAL A 130 4.46 -14.72 -10.64
N ALA A 131 5.65 -15.33 -10.56
CA ALA A 131 5.90 -16.46 -9.68
C ALA A 131 5.67 -16.10 -8.21
N LEU A 132 6.10 -14.91 -7.77
CA LEU A 132 5.87 -14.41 -6.41
C LEU A 132 4.38 -14.36 -6.07
N LEU A 133 3.56 -13.72 -6.90
CA LEU A 133 2.14 -13.56 -6.62
C LEU A 133 1.36 -14.88 -6.75
N ARG A 134 1.74 -15.73 -7.69
CA ARG A 134 1.19 -17.09 -7.81
C ARG A 134 1.49 -17.92 -6.54
N ALA A 135 2.70 -17.83 -6.00
CA ALA A 135 3.06 -18.50 -4.75
C ALA A 135 2.26 -17.99 -3.55
N MET A 136 1.76 -16.74 -3.61
CA MET A 136 0.83 -16.19 -2.62
C MET A 136 -0.63 -16.61 -2.86
N GLY A 137 -0.92 -17.37 -3.92
CA GLY A 137 -2.27 -17.81 -4.28
C GLY A 137 -3.05 -16.82 -5.15
N ALA A 138 -2.42 -15.80 -5.74
CA ALA A 138 -3.11 -14.89 -6.65
C ALA A 138 -3.55 -15.64 -7.92
N GLU A 139 -4.85 -15.56 -8.24
CA GLU A 139 -5.46 -16.31 -9.36
C GLU A 139 -5.24 -15.62 -10.71
N PHE A 140 -5.36 -14.30 -10.77
CA PHE A 140 -5.20 -13.54 -12.01
C PHE A 140 -3.93 -12.68 -11.91
N VAL A 141 -2.89 -13.10 -12.62
CA VAL A 141 -1.59 -12.38 -12.67
C VAL A 141 -1.14 -12.28 -14.11
N VAL A 142 -0.97 -11.06 -14.61
CA VAL A 142 -0.64 -10.75 -16.00
C VAL A 142 0.68 -9.98 -16.06
N ASP A 143 1.62 -10.42 -16.89
CA ASP A 143 2.92 -9.78 -17.10
C ASP A 143 2.85 -8.76 -18.24
N SER A 144 2.99 -7.47 -17.92
CA SER A 144 2.95 -6.38 -18.90
C SER A 144 4.10 -6.40 -19.92
N THR A 145 5.11 -7.24 -19.71
CA THR A 145 6.22 -7.42 -20.66
C THR A 145 6.02 -8.61 -21.59
N SER A 146 4.97 -9.42 -21.37
CA SER A 146 4.59 -10.54 -22.23
C SER A 146 4.07 -10.04 -23.58
N ALA A 147 4.40 -10.75 -24.65
CA ALA A 147 3.84 -10.48 -25.98
C ALA A 147 2.31 -10.69 -26.02
N GLY A 148 1.78 -11.57 -25.16
CA GLY A 148 0.35 -11.86 -25.02
C GLY A 148 -0.39 -10.95 -24.01
N PHE A 149 0.27 -9.94 -23.43
CA PHE A 149 -0.26 -9.12 -22.34
C PHE A 149 -1.69 -8.64 -22.56
N ARG A 150 -2.00 -8.11 -23.75
CA ARG A 150 -3.32 -7.53 -24.03
C ARG A 150 -4.42 -8.59 -24.02
N ASP A 151 -4.15 -9.74 -24.61
CA ASP A 151 -5.11 -10.83 -24.67
C ASP A 151 -5.32 -11.43 -23.28
N GLU A 152 -4.23 -11.71 -22.55
CA GLU A 152 -4.26 -12.21 -21.16
C GLU A 152 -5.01 -11.25 -20.22
N LEU A 153 -4.79 -9.94 -20.37
CA LEU A 153 -5.50 -8.92 -19.57
C LEU A 153 -6.99 -8.89 -19.94
N THR A 154 -7.31 -8.92 -21.23
CA THR A 154 -8.71 -8.93 -21.70
C THR A 154 -9.47 -10.14 -21.18
N ASP A 155 -8.85 -11.31 -21.22
CA ASP A 155 -9.43 -12.56 -20.71
C ASP A 155 -9.64 -12.48 -19.19
N ALA A 156 -8.64 -11.98 -18.44
CA ALA A 156 -8.76 -11.80 -17.00
C ALA A 156 -9.87 -10.81 -16.62
N LEU A 157 -10.00 -9.70 -17.37
CA LEU A 157 -11.08 -8.73 -17.17
C LEU A 157 -12.45 -9.33 -17.47
N ALA A 158 -12.57 -10.12 -18.55
CA ALA A 158 -13.82 -10.78 -18.92
C ALA A 158 -14.27 -11.81 -17.87
N VAL A 159 -13.33 -12.58 -17.31
CA VAL A 159 -13.63 -13.58 -16.29
C VAL A 159 -13.99 -12.94 -14.94
N THR A 160 -13.27 -11.91 -14.54
CA THR A 160 -13.48 -11.27 -13.23
C THR A 160 -14.60 -10.23 -13.22
N GLY A 161 -14.95 -9.68 -14.38
CA GLY A 161 -15.86 -8.55 -14.50
C GLY A 161 -15.28 -7.25 -13.90
N ALA A 162 -13.96 -7.13 -13.77
CA ALA A 162 -13.32 -5.97 -13.15
C ALA A 162 -13.51 -4.70 -13.99
N THR A 163 -14.01 -3.66 -13.35
CA THR A 163 -14.30 -2.35 -13.95
C THR A 163 -13.68 -1.18 -13.18
N LEU A 164 -12.92 -1.47 -12.11
CA LEU A 164 -12.19 -0.48 -11.33
C LEU A 164 -10.71 -0.84 -11.30
N ALA A 165 -9.86 0.11 -11.67
CA ALA A 165 -8.41 -0.07 -11.67
C ALA A 165 -7.72 0.96 -10.77
N PHE A 166 -6.76 0.50 -9.97
CA PHE A 166 -5.84 1.36 -9.23
C PHE A 166 -4.45 1.30 -9.87
N ASP A 167 -4.05 2.41 -10.46
CA ASP A 167 -2.75 2.55 -11.11
C ASP A 167 -1.74 3.22 -10.18
N ALA A 168 -0.77 2.45 -9.70
CA ALA A 168 0.32 2.93 -8.84
C ALA A 168 1.57 3.37 -9.64
N ILE A 169 1.58 3.19 -10.97
CA ILE A 169 2.71 3.50 -11.84
C ILE A 169 2.51 4.84 -12.52
N GLY A 170 1.33 5.06 -13.10
CA GLY A 170 0.99 6.22 -13.89
C GLY A 170 1.75 6.33 -15.23
N GLY A 171 1.28 7.20 -16.09
CA GLY A 171 2.06 7.72 -17.23
C GLY A 171 2.19 6.84 -18.47
N GLY A 172 1.57 5.68 -18.54
CA GLY A 172 1.52 4.85 -19.73
C GLY A 172 0.11 4.41 -20.10
N PRO A 173 -0.19 4.09 -21.36
CA PRO A 173 -1.45 3.42 -21.67
C PRO A 173 -1.42 2.02 -21.05
N LEU A 174 -2.38 1.75 -20.15
CA LEU A 174 -2.78 0.39 -19.84
C LEU A 174 -3.44 -0.23 -21.08
#